data_6288f7c870e8c66c55775bafb2f25501
#
_entry.id   6288f7c870e8c66c55775bafb2f25501
#
_cell.length_a   1.000
_cell.length_b   1.000
_cell.length_c   1.000
_cell.angle_alpha   90.00
_cell.angle_beta   90.00
_cell.angle_gamma   90.00
#
_symmetry.space_group_name_H-M   'P 1'
#
loop_
_entity.id
_entity.type
_entity.pdbx_description
1 polymer ?
#
loop_
_entity_poly.entity_id
_entity_poly.type
_entity_poly.pdbx_seq_one_letter_code
_entity_poly.pdbx_strand_id
1 'polypeptide(L)'
;MKRILFLLITLLTFTAIQAQKISYIETTRSWNYVYDENGKKVYTFSTSQGQVVAYSDTFYILKNGSWYYTCDAKGKKLHTFSVSSVGERN
;
A
#
# COMPACT_ATOMS: atom_id res chain seq x y z
N MET A 1 17.65 -36.97 -4.01
CA MET A 1 18.22 -35.67 -3.89
C MET A 1 17.50 -34.64 -4.66
N LYS A 2 17.29 -34.86 -5.93
CA LYS A 2 16.62 -33.84 -6.71
C LYS A 2 15.23 -33.54 -6.25
N ARG A 3 14.53 -34.52 -5.73
CA ARG A 3 13.20 -34.26 -5.25
C ARG A 3 13.16 -33.32 -4.11
N ILE A 4 14.19 -33.39 -3.26
CA ILE A 4 14.24 -32.52 -2.12
C ILE A 4 14.43 -31.08 -2.56
N LEU A 5 15.21 -30.87 -3.63
CA LEU A 5 15.40 -29.54 -4.15
C LEU A 5 14.10 -28.97 -4.69
N PHE A 6 13.31 -29.78 -5.34
CA PHE A 6 12.05 -29.30 -5.82
C PHE A 6 11.15 -28.83 -4.69
N LEU A 7 11.12 -29.55 -3.60
CA LEU A 7 10.29 -29.18 -2.48
C LEU A 7 10.73 -27.84 -1.89
N LEU A 8 12.04 -27.63 -1.81
CA LEU A 8 12.53 -26.36 -1.29
C LEU A 8 12.16 -25.19 -2.18
N ILE A 9 12.25 -25.38 -3.47
CA ILE A 9 11.89 -24.33 -4.39
C ILE A 9 10.43 -24.00 -4.31
N THR A 10 9.59 -25.00 -4.13
CA THR A 10 8.17 -24.79 -4.00
C THR A 10 7.85 -23.98 -2.76
N LEU A 11 8.52 -24.24 -1.67
CA LEU A 11 8.28 -23.51 -0.46
C LEU A 11 8.69 -22.06 -0.60
N LEU A 12 9.79 -21.79 -1.25
CA LEU A 12 10.22 -20.43 -1.46
C LEU A 12 9.23 -19.68 -2.33
N THR A 13 8.72 -20.32 -3.35
CA THR A 13 7.75 -19.70 -4.21
C THR A 13 6.49 -19.35 -3.44
N PHE A 14 6.09 -20.25 -2.57
CA PHE A 14 4.89 -20.02 -1.79
C PHE A 14 5.05 -18.81 -0.87
N THR A 15 6.21 -18.65 -0.23
CA THR A 15 6.40 -17.51 0.64
C THR A 15 6.42 -16.22 -0.14
N ALA A 16 6.81 -16.24 -1.39
CA ALA A 16 6.87 -15.03 -2.17
C ALA A 16 5.51 -14.45 -2.51
N ILE A 17 4.45 -15.21 -2.29
CA ILE A 17 3.12 -14.74 -2.59
C ILE A 17 2.54 -13.89 -1.49
N GLN A 18 3.13 -13.89 -0.33
CA GLN A 18 2.55 -13.16 0.78
C GLN A 18 2.51 -11.68 0.51
N ALA A 19 1.47 -11.03 1.00
CA ALA A 19 1.27 -9.62 0.78
C ALA A 19 2.33 -8.81 1.50
N GLN A 20 2.70 -7.70 0.93
CA GLN A 20 3.66 -6.81 1.55
C GLN A 20 2.97 -5.92 2.56
N LYS A 21 3.69 -5.52 3.58
CA LYS A 21 3.16 -4.66 4.60
C LYS A 21 3.77 -3.28 4.48
N ILE A 22 3.00 -2.28 4.81
CA ILE A 22 3.46 -0.91 4.78
C ILE A 22 4.10 -0.58 6.11
N SER A 23 5.34 -0.14 6.09
CA SER A 23 5.99 0.32 7.30
C SER A 23 5.77 1.82 7.46
N TYR A 24 5.97 2.58 6.41
CA TYR A 24 5.64 4.00 6.46
C TYR A 24 5.56 4.55 5.04
N ILE A 25 5.03 5.77 4.93
CA ILE A 25 4.92 6.46 3.64
C ILE A 25 5.58 7.81 3.78
N GLU A 26 6.54 8.07 2.92
CA GLU A 26 7.24 9.33 2.89
C GLU A 26 6.65 10.22 1.81
N THR A 27 6.35 11.47 2.12
CA THR A 27 5.82 12.40 1.15
C THR A 27 6.82 13.52 0.94
N THR A 28 7.21 13.72 -0.31
CA THR A 28 8.03 14.87 -0.68
C THR A 28 7.13 15.86 -1.40
N ARG A 29 7.70 16.88 -1.98
CA ARG A 29 6.91 17.88 -2.69
C ARG A 29 6.13 17.29 -3.85
N SER A 30 6.72 16.35 -4.57
CA SER A 30 6.11 15.81 -5.78
C SER A 30 5.75 14.34 -5.72
N TRP A 31 6.27 13.62 -4.77
CA TRP A 31 6.14 12.17 -4.76
C TRP A 31 5.79 11.60 -3.41
N ASN A 32 5.04 10.51 -3.42
CA ASN A 32 4.79 9.69 -2.23
C ASN A 32 5.48 8.37 -2.43
N TYR A 33 6.22 7.91 -1.42
CA TYR A 33 6.95 6.65 -1.48
C TYR A 33 6.44 5.73 -0.38
N VAL A 34 6.03 4.54 -0.75
CA VAL A 34 5.53 3.54 0.19
C VAL A 34 6.65 2.55 0.47
N TYR A 35 7.00 2.38 1.74
CA TYR A 35 8.09 1.47 2.15
C TYR A 35 7.53 0.30 2.94
N ASP A 36 8.13 -0.88 2.74
CA ASP A 36 7.71 -2.07 3.47
C ASP A 36 8.48 -2.19 4.78
N GLU A 37 8.25 -3.27 5.50
CA GLU A 37 8.86 -3.43 6.82
C GLU A 37 10.36 -3.66 6.74
N ASN A 38 10.91 -3.93 5.58
CA ASN A 38 12.34 -4.06 5.40
C ASN A 38 12.96 -2.75 4.94
N GLY A 39 12.19 -1.68 4.87
CA GLY A 39 12.71 -0.41 4.40
C GLY A 39 12.81 -0.31 2.90
N LYS A 40 12.23 -1.26 2.17
CA LYS A 40 12.31 -1.27 0.73
C LYS A 40 11.14 -0.50 0.14
N LYS A 41 11.42 0.33 -0.87
CA LYS A 41 10.39 1.09 -1.54
C LYS A 41 9.60 0.16 -2.46
N VAL A 42 8.32 -0.01 -2.19
CA VAL A 42 7.49 -0.95 -2.95
C VAL A 42 6.52 -0.27 -3.89
N TYR A 43 6.30 1.03 -3.74
CA TYR A 43 5.41 1.74 -4.64
C TYR A 43 5.68 3.23 -4.56
N THR A 44 5.49 3.93 -5.66
CA THR A 44 5.72 5.38 -5.75
C THR A 44 4.58 5.97 -6.57
N PHE A 45 4.05 7.08 -6.11
CA PHE A 45 3.02 7.77 -6.90
C PHE A 45 3.12 9.27 -6.70
N SER A 46 2.62 10.02 -7.67
CA SER A 46 2.71 11.46 -7.65
C SER A 46 1.78 12.06 -6.60
N THR A 47 2.18 13.16 -5.97
CA THR A 47 1.32 13.85 -5.03
C THR A 47 0.09 14.44 -5.73
N SER A 48 0.10 14.54 -7.06
CA SER A 48 -1.08 15.02 -7.77
C SER A 48 -2.21 14.00 -7.72
N GLN A 49 -1.93 12.75 -7.38
CA GLN A 49 -2.98 11.76 -7.25
C GLN A 49 -3.72 11.89 -5.92
N GLY A 50 -3.18 12.63 -4.97
CA GLY A 50 -3.84 12.85 -3.71
C GLY A 50 -2.86 12.93 -2.56
N GLN A 51 -3.40 13.21 -1.39
CA GLN A 51 -2.61 13.35 -0.17
C GLN A 51 -2.86 12.16 0.74
N VAL A 52 -1.81 11.54 1.24
CA VAL A 52 -1.95 10.44 2.19
C VAL A 52 -2.33 11.05 3.52
N VAL A 53 -3.48 10.68 4.03
CA VAL A 53 -3.98 11.22 5.29
C VAL A 53 -3.88 10.24 6.45
N ALA A 54 -3.71 8.95 6.16
CA ALA A 54 -3.53 7.94 7.18
C ALA A 54 -3.04 6.67 6.55
N TYR A 55 -2.41 5.80 7.33
CA TYR A 55 -2.04 4.47 6.82
C TYR A 55 -1.89 3.49 7.96
N SER A 56 -1.98 2.22 7.62
CA SER A 56 -1.73 1.13 8.54
C SER A 56 -0.77 0.18 7.84
N ASP A 57 -0.57 -1.01 8.39
CA ASP A 57 0.36 -1.95 7.77
C ASP A 57 -0.21 -2.59 6.50
N THR A 58 -1.52 -2.50 6.26
CA THR A 58 -2.12 -3.16 5.10
C THR A 58 -2.71 -2.20 4.09
N PHE A 59 -2.94 -0.94 4.45
CA PHE A 59 -3.54 0.00 3.51
C PHE A 59 -3.14 1.43 3.84
N TYR A 60 -3.39 2.33 2.90
CA TYR A 60 -3.28 3.75 3.19
C TYR A 60 -4.53 4.44 2.63
N ILE A 61 -4.83 5.63 3.15
CA ILE A 61 -5.97 6.41 2.73
C ILE A 61 -5.49 7.66 2.03
N LEU A 62 -5.97 7.86 0.82
CA LEU A 62 -5.58 8.95 -0.03
C LEU A 62 -6.75 9.90 -0.19
N LYS A 63 -6.54 11.18 0.02
CA LYS A 63 -7.59 12.17 -0.16
C LYS A 63 -7.30 12.96 -1.43
N ASN A 64 -8.29 13.04 -2.30
CA ASN A 64 -8.15 13.82 -3.52
C ASN A 64 -9.43 14.61 -3.72
N GLY A 65 -9.37 15.92 -3.47
CA GLY A 65 -10.55 16.76 -3.59
C GLY A 65 -11.64 16.34 -2.63
N SER A 66 -12.75 15.91 -3.15
CA SER A 66 -13.88 15.51 -2.33
C SER A 66 -13.95 14.01 -2.08
N TRP A 67 -12.91 13.28 -2.44
CA TRP A 67 -12.94 11.83 -2.35
C TRP A 67 -11.82 11.28 -1.51
N TYR A 68 -12.13 10.17 -0.83
CA TYR A 68 -11.12 9.38 -0.12
C TYR A 68 -11.03 8.03 -0.80
N TYR A 69 -9.82 7.51 -0.90
CA TYR A 69 -9.58 6.20 -1.48
C TYR A 69 -8.77 5.37 -0.50
N THR A 70 -9.22 4.16 -0.21
CA THR A 70 -8.42 3.22 0.56
C THR A 70 -7.64 2.37 -0.42
N CYS A 71 -6.32 2.34 -0.30
CA CYS A 71 -5.45 1.66 -1.25
C CYS A 71 -4.57 0.64 -0.54
N ASP A 72 -4.21 -0.43 -1.23
CA ASP A 72 -3.28 -1.40 -0.66
C ASP A 72 -1.84 -0.92 -0.85
N ALA A 73 -0.87 -1.71 -0.43
CA ALA A 73 0.53 -1.29 -0.46
C ALA A 73 1.04 -0.99 -1.84
N LYS A 74 0.42 -1.53 -2.86
CA LYS A 74 0.85 -1.31 -4.24
C LYS A 74 -0.03 -0.31 -4.97
N GLY A 75 -0.88 0.40 -4.26
CA GLY A 75 -1.67 1.45 -4.87
C GLY A 75 -2.99 1.04 -5.46
N LYS A 76 -3.39 -0.20 -5.28
CA LYS A 76 -4.66 -0.64 -5.80
C LYS A 76 -5.79 -0.09 -4.93
N LYS A 77 -6.78 0.54 -5.53
CA LYS A 77 -7.89 1.11 -4.77
C LYS A 77 -8.83 0.00 -4.32
N LEU A 78 -9.08 -0.05 -3.03
CA LEU A 78 -9.95 -1.07 -2.44
C LEU A 78 -11.34 -0.51 -2.19
N HIS A 79 -11.43 0.74 -1.77
CA HIS A 79 -12.71 1.39 -1.50
C HIS A 79 -12.63 2.85 -1.85
N THR A 80 -13.76 3.45 -2.19
CA THR A 80 -13.86 4.86 -2.49
C THR A 80 -15.07 5.41 -1.75
N PHE A 81 -14.90 6.55 -1.08
CA PHE A 81 -16.04 7.18 -0.40
C PHE A 81 -15.86 8.69 -0.45
N SER A 82 -16.95 9.42 -0.29
CA SER A 82 -16.88 10.87 -0.41
C SER A 82 -16.58 11.51 0.91
N VAL A 83 -15.98 12.68 0.87
CA VAL A 83 -15.65 13.40 2.07
C VAL A 83 -16.92 13.71 2.86
N SER A 84 -18.01 14.03 2.20
CA SER A 84 -19.21 14.39 2.90
C SER A 84 -19.80 13.23 3.69
N SER A 85 -19.57 11.98 3.27
CA SER A 85 -20.11 10.87 4.03
C SER A 85 -19.24 10.56 5.25
N VAL A 86 -18.04 11.12 5.32
CA VAL A 86 -17.16 10.85 6.42
C VAL A 86 -17.15 12.00 7.41
N GLY A 87 -17.03 13.19 6.91
CA GLY A 87 -16.77 14.30 7.78
C GLY A 87 -17.93 14.95 8.40
N GLU A 88 -19.11 14.79 7.82
CA GLU A 88 -20.15 15.52 8.34
C GLU A 88 -20.74 15.03 9.53
N ARG A 89 -20.39 13.90 9.98
CA ARG A 89 -20.96 13.47 11.13
C ARG A 89 -20.47 14.11 12.27
N ASN A 90 -19.64 14.88 12.23
CA ASN A 90 -19.25 15.50 13.38
C ASN A 90 -19.65 16.72 13.56
#